data_774fd41cb605ce9e2dd7327fff4af6d3
#
_entry.id   774fd41cb605ce9e2dd7327fff4af6d3
#
_cell.length_a   1.000
_cell.length_b   1.000
_cell.length_c   1.000
_cell.angle_alpha   90.00
_cell.angle_beta   90.00
_cell.angle_gamma   90.00
#
_symmetry.space_group_name_H-M   'P 1'
#
loop_
_entity.id
_entity.type
_entity.pdbx_description
1 polymer ?
#
loop_
_entity_poly.entity_id
_entity_poly.type
_entity_poly.pdbx_seq_one_letter_code
_entity_poly.pdbx_strand_id
1 'polypeptide(L)'
;RENLESLGYGPGTIQMVNRIWQDLSQFLGGRGETPFQPVYGLEYLHERIGYPECLYRKLTPNERDYIRAVRMLTSFQETGTIPEALTRNRDNWSEPVKEIRDVYIRHCEETFKTHATQRSRISAADRFMRIVIVNKRIAWEDVSAKIISEYAMGLAEYAKATVEVHLRGLRYFLHFLYETGYIKQDFSAAVPKLCCGTGERIPHMLSTEQVNMLLDSIDRGNPIGKRNYAIIMMAACLGMRDSDITNLRFENI
;
A
#
# COMPACT_ATOMS: atom_id res chain seq x y z
N ARG A 1 0.43 20.15 -12.73
CA ARG A 1 0.69 19.86 -11.30
C ARG A 1 -0.48 20.29 -10.43
N GLU A 2 -0.83 21.56 -10.47
CA GLU A 2 -1.94 22.17 -9.71
C GLU A 2 -3.28 21.44 -9.91
N ASN A 3 -3.53 20.93 -11.12
CA ASN A 3 -4.77 20.26 -11.44
C ASN A 3 -4.89 18.85 -10.81
N LEU A 4 -3.79 18.10 -10.63
CA LEU A 4 -3.84 16.79 -10.00
C LEU A 4 -3.98 16.87 -8.46
N GLU A 5 -3.42 17.89 -7.84
CA GLU A 5 -3.58 18.13 -6.40
C GLU A 5 -5.04 18.49 -6.07
N SER A 6 -5.67 19.36 -6.89
CA SER A 6 -7.08 19.72 -6.73
C SER A 6 -8.04 18.54 -6.95
N LEU A 7 -7.62 17.54 -7.73
CA LEU A 7 -8.34 16.28 -7.93
C LEU A 7 -8.08 15.22 -6.84
N GLY A 8 -7.37 15.59 -5.77
CA GLY A 8 -7.15 14.73 -4.60
C GLY A 8 -6.02 13.71 -4.75
N TYR A 9 -5.12 13.85 -5.74
CA TYR A 9 -3.96 12.97 -5.88
C TYR A 9 -2.85 13.33 -4.89
N GLY A 10 -2.34 12.32 -4.19
CA GLY A 10 -1.23 12.50 -3.25
C GLY A 10 0.12 12.76 -3.97
N PRO A 11 1.09 13.42 -3.27
CA PRO A 11 2.38 13.83 -3.86
C PRO A 11 3.15 12.70 -4.55
N GLY A 12 3.17 11.50 -3.95
CA GLY A 12 3.86 10.33 -4.53
C GLY A 12 3.22 9.86 -5.85
N THR A 13 1.88 9.91 -5.95
CA THR A 13 1.18 9.59 -7.20
C THR A 13 1.44 10.64 -8.26
N ILE A 14 1.45 11.91 -7.90
CA ILE A 14 1.74 13.01 -8.81
C ILE A 14 3.16 12.89 -9.37
N GLN A 15 4.12 12.60 -8.51
CA GLN A 15 5.51 12.41 -8.94
C GLN A 15 5.65 11.21 -9.90
N MET A 16 5.01 10.09 -9.59
CA MET A 16 5.00 8.90 -10.45
C MET A 16 4.37 9.19 -11.81
N VAL A 17 3.18 9.80 -11.84
CA VAL A 17 2.47 10.15 -13.07
C VAL A 17 3.29 11.12 -13.92
N ASN A 18 3.88 12.17 -13.33
CA ASN A 18 4.72 13.13 -14.04
C ASN A 18 5.94 12.46 -14.69
N ARG A 19 6.58 11.53 -13.99
CA ARG A 19 7.71 10.74 -14.55
C ARG A 19 7.28 9.95 -15.78
N ILE A 20 6.15 9.26 -15.69
CA ILE A 20 5.64 8.42 -16.80
C ILE A 20 5.20 9.31 -17.97
N TRP A 21 4.56 10.44 -17.72
CA TRP A 21 4.17 11.38 -18.78
C TRP A 21 5.37 12.04 -19.46
N GLN A 22 6.46 12.30 -18.74
CA GLN A 22 7.72 12.76 -19.34
C GLN A 22 8.33 11.69 -20.25
N ASP A 23 8.37 10.43 -19.81
CA ASP A 23 8.86 9.30 -20.62
C ASP A 23 7.97 9.11 -21.88
N LEU A 24 6.64 9.18 -21.72
CA LEU A 24 5.71 9.14 -22.85
C LEU A 24 5.92 10.31 -23.83
N SER A 25 6.16 11.51 -23.34
CA SER A 25 6.44 12.69 -24.18
C SER A 25 7.72 12.51 -24.99
N GLN A 26 8.77 11.94 -24.40
CA GLN A 26 10.02 11.62 -25.12
C GLN A 26 9.79 10.53 -26.18
N PHE A 27 9.01 9.50 -25.86
CA PHE A 27 8.62 8.44 -26.79
C PHE A 27 7.89 9.00 -28.01
N LEU A 28 6.91 9.89 -27.82
CA LEU A 28 6.17 10.53 -28.90
C LEU A 28 7.03 11.50 -29.71
N GLY A 29 7.88 12.30 -29.04
CA GLY A 29 8.79 13.23 -29.68
C GLY A 29 9.80 12.54 -30.60
N GLY A 30 10.29 11.35 -30.21
CA GLY A 30 11.19 10.53 -31.05
C GLY A 30 10.52 9.98 -32.33
N ARG A 31 9.18 9.96 -32.37
CA ARG A 31 8.38 9.50 -33.54
C ARG A 31 7.74 10.63 -34.33
N GLY A 32 7.86 11.86 -33.86
CA GLY A 32 7.21 13.02 -34.48
C GLY A 32 5.69 13.08 -34.26
N GLU A 33 5.18 12.33 -33.30
CA GLU A 33 3.74 12.15 -33.03
C GLU A 33 3.26 13.10 -31.92
N THR A 34 2.90 14.29 -32.29
CA THR A 34 2.27 15.27 -31.38
C THR A 34 1.06 15.90 -32.06
N PRO A 35 -0.07 16.07 -31.39
CA PRO A 35 -0.41 15.84 -29.96
C PRO A 35 -0.66 14.37 -29.61
N PHE A 36 -0.72 14.07 -28.30
CA PHE A 36 -1.08 12.75 -27.78
C PHE A 36 -2.45 12.27 -28.29
N GLN A 37 -2.52 11.01 -28.71
CA GLN A 37 -3.77 10.30 -29.01
C GLN A 37 -3.81 8.98 -28.22
N PRO A 38 -5.04 8.47 -27.89
CA PRO A 38 -5.17 7.21 -27.14
C PRO A 38 -4.43 6.01 -27.75
N VAL A 39 -4.36 5.93 -29.10
CA VAL A 39 -3.67 4.88 -29.82
C VAL A 39 -2.17 4.86 -29.49
N TYR A 40 -1.54 6.01 -29.43
CA TYR A 40 -0.11 6.12 -29.08
C TYR A 40 0.16 5.72 -27.59
N GLY A 41 -0.84 5.96 -26.73
CA GLY A 41 -0.79 5.47 -25.37
C GLY A 41 -0.77 3.95 -25.27
N LEU A 42 -1.52 3.26 -26.13
CA LEU A 42 -1.52 1.79 -26.22
C LEU A 42 -0.20 1.25 -26.78
N GLU A 43 0.36 1.87 -27.81
CA GLU A 43 1.67 1.51 -28.37
C GLU A 43 2.79 1.70 -27.34
N TYR A 44 2.76 2.79 -26.60
CA TYR A 44 3.69 3.02 -25.50
C TYR A 44 3.60 1.95 -24.41
N LEU A 45 2.38 1.57 -24.00
CA LEU A 45 2.17 0.48 -23.05
C LEU A 45 2.65 -0.86 -23.60
N HIS A 46 2.42 -1.13 -24.86
CA HIS A 46 2.93 -2.35 -25.51
C HIS A 46 4.45 -2.42 -25.42
N GLU A 47 5.15 -1.33 -25.77
CA GLU A 47 6.63 -1.30 -25.76
C GLU A 47 7.23 -1.36 -24.35
N ARG A 48 6.60 -0.69 -23.37
CA ARG A 48 7.13 -0.58 -22.00
C ARG A 48 6.82 -1.78 -21.12
N ILE A 49 5.65 -2.40 -21.26
CA ILE A 49 5.14 -3.41 -20.34
C ILE A 49 4.52 -4.63 -21.02
N GLY A 50 4.56 -4.71 -22.35
CA GLY A 50 3.94 -5.82 -23.11
C GLY A 50 2.40 -5.83 -22.97
N TYR A 51 1.76 -4.67 -23.06
CA TYR A 51 0.29 -4.57 -23.04
C TYR A 51 -0.28 -4.95 -24.43
N PRO A 52 -1.39 -5.70 -24.56
CA PRO A 52 -2.28 -6.18 -23.49
C PRO A 52 -1.89 -7.53 -22.85
N GLU A 53 -0.84 -8.21 -23.32
CA GLU A 53 -0.46 -9.56 -22.90
C GLU A 53 -0.14 -9.61 -21.39
N CYS A 54 0.41 -8.54 -20.84
CA CYS A 54 0.68 -8.43 -19.39
C CYS A 54 -0.58 -8.59 -18.52
N LEU A 55 -1.79 -8.38 -19.08
CA LEU A 55 -3.07 -8.52 -18.36
C LEU A 55 -3.43 -9.97 -18.05
N TYR A 56 -2.85 -10.95 -18.74
CA TYR A 56 -3.09 -12.38 -18.50
C TYR A 56 -2.39 -12.91 -17.25
N ARG A 57 -1.62 -12.08 -16.57
CA ARG A 57 -0.94 -12.39 -15.30
C ARG A 57 -1.15 -11.29 -14.26
N LYS A 58 -0.74 -11.57 -13.02
CA LYS A 58 -0.75 -10.54 -11.98
C LYS A 58 0.22 -9.42 -12.33
N LEU A 59 -0.32 -8.23 -12.53
CA LEU A 59 0.46 -7.02 -12.79
C LEU A 59 1.35 -6.64 -11.62
N THR A 60 2.59 -6.28 -11.90
CA THR A 60 3.50 -5.64 -10.94
C THR A 60 2.99 -4.24 -10.56
N PRO A 61 3.42 -3.67 -9.43
CA PRO A 61 3.09 -2.29 -9.08
C PRO A 61 3.45 -1.29 -10.18
N ASN A 62 4.64 -1.43 -10.78
CA ASN A 62 5.11 -0.55 -11.83
C ASN A 62 4.24 -0.62 -13.09
N GLU A 63 3.84 -1.81 -13.55
CA GLU A 63 2.94 -1.98 -14.71
C GLU A 63 1.57 -1.33 -14.48
N ARG A 64 1.03 -1.45 -13.26
CA ARG A 64 -0.21 -0.76 -12.89
C ARG A 64 -0.09 0.75 -12.94
N ASP A 65 1.08 1.29 -12.58
CA ASP A 65 1.36 2.72 -12.62
C ASP A 65 1.41 3.23 -14.07
N TYR A 66 2.05 2.49 -14.98
CA TYR A 66 2.06 2.81 -16.42
C TYR A 66 0.64 2.84 -17.01
N ILE A 67 -0.14 1.78 -16.77
CA ILE A 67 -1.53 1.70 -17.25
C ILE A 67 -2.36 2.84 -16.69
N ARG A 68 -2.20 3.16 -15.40
CA ARG A 68 -2.92 4.25 -14.75
C ARG A 68 -2.59 5.61 -15.36
N ALA A 69 -1.31 5.91 -15.54
CA ALA A 69 -0.86 7.19 -16.10
C ALA A 69 -1.34 7.41 -17.52
N VAL A 70 -1.31 6.38 -18.37
CA VAL A 70 -1.83 6.45 -19.75
C VAL A 70 -3.35 6.62 -19.76
N ARG A 71 -4.10 5.87 -18.94
CA ARG A 71 -5.56 6.02 -18.83
C ARG A 71 -5.98 7.41 -18.40
N MET A 72 -5.22 8.07 -17.52
CA MET A 72 -5.51 9.45 -17.12
C MET A 72 -5.42 10.42 -18.30
N LEU A 73 -4.39 10.28 -19.16
CA LEU A 73 -4.26 11.09 -20.38
C LEU A 73 -5.35 10.77 -21.42
N THR A 74 -5.65 9.48 -21.59
CA THR A 74 -6.72 9.05 -22.51
C THR A 74 -8.06 9.65 -22.08
N SER A 75 -8.40 9.55 -20.79
CA SER A 75 -9.62 10.15 -20.25
C SER A 75 -9.65 11.67 -20.47
N PHE A 76 -8.53 12.35 -20.22
CA PHE A 76 -8.44 13.79 -20.47
C PHE A 76 -8.65 14.14 -21.93
N GLN A 77 -8.10 13.35 -22.84
CA GLN A 77 -8.27 13.56 -24.28
C GLN A 77 -9.72 13.35 -24.77
N GLU A 78 -10.39 12.35 -24.17
CA GLU A 78 -11.77 11.98 -24.56
C GLU A 78 -12.83 12.88 -23.92
N THR A 79 -12.64 13.26 -22.65
CA THR A 79 -13.67 13.93 -21.83
C THR A 79 -13.30 15.35 -21.40
N GLY A 80 -12.07 15.79 -21.68
CA GLY A 80 -11.53 17.07 -21.19
C GLY A 80 -11.21 17.07 -19.69
N THR A 81 -11.42 15.94 -18.98
CA THR A 81 -11.23 15.85 -17.54
C THR A 81 -10.37 14.65 -17.16
N ILE A 82 -9.50 14.84 -16.16
CA ILE A 82 -8.82 13.71 -15.51
C ILE A 82 -9.76 13.19 -14.43
N PRO A 83 -9.97 11.86 -14.34
CA PRO A 83 -10.76 11.28 -13.26
C PRO A 83 -10.22 11.72 -11.89
N GLU A 84 -11.11 12.09 -10.99
CA GLU A 84 -10.72 12.36 -9.61
C GLU A 84 -9.96 11.15 -9.03
N ALA A 85 -8.99 11.42 -8.17
CA ALA A 85 -8.37 10.37 -7.42
C ALA A 85 -9.50 9.57 -6.76
N LEU A 86 -9.50 8.25 -6.96
CA LEU A 86 -10.25 7.37 -6.08
C LEU A 86 -9.64 7.55 -4.68
N THR A 87 -9.90 8.71 -4.09
CA THR A 87 -9.76 8.86 -2.65
C THR A 87 -10.61 7.72 -2.11
N ARG A 88 -9.97 6.68 -1.63
CA ARG A 88 -10.68 5.78 -0.72
C ARG A 88 -11.35 6.73 0.24
N ASN A 89 -12.66 6.76 0.24
CA ASN A 89 -13.53 7.69 0.98
C ASN A 89 -13.12 7.79 2.45
N ARG A 90 -11.92 8.36 2.71
CA ARG A 90 -11.40 8.58 4.06
C ARG A 90 -12.07 9.80 4.70
N ASP A 91 -12.52 10.73 3.85
CA ASP A 91 -13.01 12.03 4.31
C ASP A 91 -14.53 12.18 4.26
N ASN A 92 -15.27 11.13 3.89
CA ASN A 92 -16.73 11.17 3.80
C ASN A 92 -17.43 10.51 5.01
N TRP A 93 -16.76 10.54 6.17
CA TRP A 93 -17.37 10.13 7.42
C TRP A 93 -18.30 11.23 7.95
N SER A 94 -19.48 10.87 8.44
CA SER A 94 -20.32 11.81 9.21
C SER A 94 -19.59 12.27 10.47
N GLU A 95 -19.89 13.48 10.96
CA GLU A 95 -19.18 14.05 12.11
C GLU A 95 -19.09 13.12 13.34
N PRO A 96 -20.14 12.38 13.75
CA PRO A 96 -20.03 11.45 14.88
C PRO A 96 -19.03 10.30 14.62
N VAL A 97 -18.88 9.88 13.36
CA VAL A 97 -17.96 8.81 12.97
C VAL A 97 -16.53 9.32 12.91
N LYS A 98 -16.34 10.56 12.43
CA LYS A 98 -15.03 11.21 12.43
C LYS A 98 -14.48 11.37 13.83
N GLU A 99 -15.29 11.82 14.77
CA GLU A 99 -14.88 12.03 16.17
C GLU A 99 -14.32 10.74 16.77
N ILE A 100 -15.04 9.63 16.66
CA ILE A 100 -14.59 8.34 17.19
C ILE A 100 -13.32 7.86 16.46
N ARG A 101 -13.27 8.03 15.15
CA ARG A 101 -12.11 7.70 14.35
C ARG A 101 -10.87 8.48 14.76
N ASP A 102 -11.01 9.78 15.01
CA ASP A 102 -9.91 10.66 15.41
C ASP A 102 -9.42 10.34 16.83
N VAL A 103 -10.33 9.98 17.75
CA VAL A 103 -9.97 9.46 19.07
C VAL A 103 -9.16 8.16 18.94
N TYR A 104 -9.61 7.24 18.07
CA TYR A 104 -8.88 5.98 17.85
C TYR A 104 -7.52 6.19 17.17
N ILE A 105 -7.40 7.15 16.25
CA ILE A 105 -6.11 7.49 15.62
C ILE A 105 -5.13 7.96 16.69
N ARG A 106 -5.51 8.89 17.56
CA ARG A 106 -4.67 9.36 18.67
C ARG A 106 -4.26 8.22 19.58
N HIS A 107 -5.21 7.36 19.97
CA HIS A 107 -4.89 6.16 20.75
C HIS A 107 -3.87 5.25 20.06
N CYS A 108 -3.97 5.06 18.75
CA CYS A 108 -2.99 4.29 17.99
C CYS A 108 -1.61 4.96 17.95
N GLU A 109 -1.54 6.27 17.83
CA GLU A 109 -0.29 7.04 17.82
C GLU A 109 0.42 6.96 19.17
N GLU A 110 -0.31 7.00 20.27
CA GLU A 110 0.21 6.88 21.62
C GLU A 110 0.65 5.45 21.97
N THR A 111 -0.09 4.44 21.47
CA THR A 111 0.15 3.03 21.81
C THR A 111 1.22 2.37 20.95
N PHE A 112 1.29 2.69 19.66
CA PHE A 112 2.14 1.98 18.72
C PHE A 112 3.29 2.85 18.20
N LYS A 113 4.52 2.36 18.33
CA LYS A 113 5.75 3.09 17.94
C LYS A 113 5.92 3.26 16.42
N THR A 114 5.38 2.35 15.61
CA THR A 114 5.64 2.34 14.17
C THR A 114 4.42 2.78 13.36
N HIS A 115 4.62 3.70 12.43
CA HIS A 115 3.56 4.15 11.50
C HIS A 115 2.92 3.02 10.69
N ALA A 116 3.67 1.95 10.39
CA ALA A 116 3.12 0.78 9.68
C ALA A 116 2.07 0.07 10.53
N THR A 117 2.33 -0.10 11.84
CA THR A 117 1.37 -0.71 12.79
C THR A 117 0.16 0.20 12.98
N GLN A 118 0.36 1.48 13.25
CA GLN A 118 -0.73 2.46 13.37
C GLN A 118 -1.65 2.40 12.15
N ARG A 119 -1.08 2.51 10.95
CA ARG A 119 -1.84 2.46 9.69
C ARG A 119 -2.63 1.17 9.52
N SER A 120 -2.05 0.02 9.87
CA SER A 120 -2.75 -1.26 9.76
C SER A 120 -3.93 -1.37 10.73
N ARG A 121 -3.79 -0.83 11.97
CA ARG A 121 -4.86 -0.79 12.97
C ARG A 121 -6.00 0.13 12.54
N ILE A 122 -5.67 1.34 12.10
CA ILE A 122 -6.63 2.32 11.59
C ILE A 122 -7.38 1.74 10.37
N SER A 123 -6.68 1.10 9.44
CA SER A 123 -7.31 0.49 8.27
C SER A 123 -8.31 -0.62 8.62
N ALA A 124 -8.03 -1.42 9.64
CA ALA A 124 -8.95 -2.45 10.11
C ALA A 124 -10.20 -1.84 10.78
N ALA A 125 -10.02 -0.80 11.60
CA ALA A 125 -11.10 -0.05 12.22
C ALA A 125 -11.99 0.65 11.19
N ASP A 126 -11.39 1.36 10.23
CA ASP A 126 -12.11 2.02 9.14
C ASP A 126 -12.98 1.03 8.36
N ARG A 127 -12.45 -0.18 8.10
CA ARG A 127 -13.21 -1.22 7.42
C ARG A 127 -14.37 -1.74 8.25
N PHE A 128 -14.18 -1.95 9.56
CA PHE A 128 -15.23 -2.41 10.47
C PHE A 128 -16.31 -1.35 10.64
N MET A 129 -15.94 -0.10 10.86
CA MET A 129 -16.91 0.99 11.01
C MET A 129 -17.83 1.12 9.80
N ARG A 130 -17.34 0.86 8.57
CA ARG A 130 -18.18 0.87 7.35
C ARG A 130 -19.28 -0.18 7.37
N ILE A 131 -19.09 -1.30 8.05
CA ILE A 131 -20.08 -2.37 8.17
C ILE A 131 -21.15 -2.00 9.18
N VAL A 132 -20.76 -1.31 10.27
CA VAL A 132 -21.68 -0.94 11.36
C VAL A 132 -22.31 0.43 11.19
N ILE A 133 -22.02 1.16 10.12
CA ILE A 133 -22.66 2.43 9.80
C ILE A 133 -24.04 2.21 9.22
N VAL A 134 -25.07 2.70 9.93
CA VAL A 134 -26.45 2.74 9.46
C VAL A 134 -26.93 4.19 9.48
N ASN A 135 -27.48 4.68 8.36
CA ASN A 135 -28.00 6.06 8.24
C ASN A 135 -27.02 7.15 8.71
N LYS A 136 -25.75 7.02 8.31
CA LYS A 136 -24.65 7.94 8.69
C LYS A 136 -24.30 7.96 10.19
N ARG A 137 -24.78 7.03 10.99
CA ARG A 137 -24.40 6.81 12.38
C ARG A 137 -23.84 5.41 12.59
N ILE A 138 -22.99 5.24 13.57
CA ILE A 138 -22.53 3.92 13.95
C ILE A 138 -23.51 3.35 14.96
N ALA A 139 -24.08 2.20 14.64
CA ALA A 139 -24.96 1.43 15.53
C ALA A 139 -24.10 0.52 16.41
N TRP A 140 -23.53 1.07 17.48
CA TRP A 140 -22.71 0.30 18.43
C TRP A 140 -23.46 -0.80 19.16
N GLU A 141 -24.75 -0.61 19.36
CA GLU A 141 -25.68 -1.57 19.94
C GLU A 141 -25.85 -2.83 19.09
N ASP A 142 -25.64 -2.74 17.79
CA ASP A 142 -25.74 -3.86 16.85
C ASP A 142 -24.45 -4.67 16.77
N VAL A 143 -23.35 -4.22 17.38
CA VAL A 143 -22.08 -4.96 17.38
C VAL A 143 -22.28 -6.29 18.10
N SER A 144 -22.09 -7.37 17.35
CA SER A 144 -22.35 -8.75 17.78
C SER A 144 -21.35 -9.70 17.11
N ALA A 145 -21.30 -10.93 17.63
CA ALA A 145 -20.50 -11.99 17.04
C ALA A 145 -20.86 -12.26 15.56
N LYS A 146 -22.12 -12.02 15.17
CA LYS A 146 -22.57 -12.16 13.78
C LYS A 146 -21.89 -11.15 12.87
N ILE A 147 -21.88 -9.86 13.24
CA ILE A 147 -21.23 -8.81 12.47
C ILE A 147 -19.71 -9.03 12.38
N ILE A 148 -19.09 -9.52 13.45
CA ILE A 148 -17.67 -9.90 13.47
C ILE A 148 -17.40 -11.04 12.48
N SER A 149 -18.29 -12.03 12.41
CA SER A 149 -18.19 -13.12 11.44
C SER A 149 -18.36 -12.62 10.00
N GLU A 150 -19.30 -11.73 9.75
CA GLU A 150 -19.51 -11.09 8.44
C GLU A 150 -18.26 -10.29 8.00
N TYR A 151 -17.66 -9.56 8.93
CA TYR A 151 -16.38 -8.87 8.67
C TYR A 151 -15.29 -9.87 8.27
N ALA A 152 -15.14 -10.98 9.02
CA ALA A 152 -14.14 -12.00 8.77
C ALA A 152 -14.38 -12.71 7.41
N MET A 153 -15.62 -13.03 7.08
CA MET A 153 -15.99 -13.59 5.77
C MET A 153 -15.68 -12.63 4.62
N GLY A 154 -15.90 -11.33 4.81
CA GLY A 154 -15.55 -10.31 3.82
C GLY A 154 -14.04 -10.17 3.57
N LEU A 155 -13.21 -10.86 4.33
CA LEU A 155 -11.76 -10.93 4.14
C LEU A 155 -11.31 -12.19 3.37
N ALA A 156 -12.21 -13.11 3.02
CA ALA A 156 -11.86 -14.42 2.46
C ALA A 156 -11.05 -14.37 1.15
N GLU A 157 -11.22 -13.32 0.36
CA GLU A 157 -10.49 -13.12 -0.91
C GLU A 157 -9.04 -12.64 -0.73
N TYR A 158 -8.65 -12.24 0.50
CA TYR A 158 -7.32 -11.75 0.76
C TYR A 158 -6.36 -12.89 1.14
N ALA A 159 -5.05 -12.65 0.92
CA ALA A 159 -4.02 -13.58 1.39
C ALA A 159 -4.09 -13.75 2.92
N LYS A 160 -3.83 -14.97 3.42
CA LYS A 160 -3.88 -15.30 4.86
C LYS A 160 -3.19 -14.26 5.76
N ALA A 161 -1.99 -13.80 5.38
CA ALA A 161 -1.25 -12.78 6.14
C ALA A 161 -2.01 -11.44 6.22
N THR A 162 -2.69 -11.04 5.15
CA THR A 162 -3.53 -9.83 5.13
C THR A 162 -4.74 -9.99 6.03
N VAL A 163 -5.41 -11.15 5.95
CA VAL A 163 -6.55 -11.48 6.82
C VAL A 163 -6.12 -11.42 8.29
N GLU A 164 -5.00 -12.03 8.66
CA GLU A 164 -4.48 -11.99 10.03
C GLU A 164 -4.22 -10.56 10.53
N VAL A 165 -3.61 -9.70 9.70
CA VAL A 165 -3.38 -8.30 10.03
C VAL A 165 -4.68 -7.56 10.30
N HIS A 166 -5.71 -7.78 9.47
CA HIS A 166 -7.02 -7.17 9.65
C HIS A 166 -7.75 -7.69 10.90
N LEU A 167 -7.77 -9.00 11.13
CA LEU A 167 -8.39 -9.59 12.31
C LEU A 167 -7.69 -9.15 13.61
N ARG A 168 -6.36 -9.07 13.60
CA ARG A 168 -5.58 -8.52 14.72
C ARG A 168 -5.93 -7.05 14.95
N GLY A 169 -6.05 -6.24 13.89
CA GLY A 169 -6.48 -4.85 13.96
C GLY A 169 -7.89 -4.71 14.56
N LEU A 170 -8.83 -5.55 14.13
CA LEU A 170 -10.18 -5.56 14.65
C LEU A 170 -10.22 -5.88 16.16
N ARG A 171 -9.43 -6.86 16.63
CA ARG A 171 -9.37 -7.16 18.08
C ARG A 171 -8.96 -5.93 18.90
N TYR A 172 -7.93 -5.22 18.47
CA TYR A 172 -7.50 -4.00 19.16
C TYR A 172 -8.56 -2.92 19.13
N PHE A 173 -9.27 -2.76 18.01
CA PHE A 173 -10.33 -1.77 17.90
C PHE A 173 -11.55 -2.09 18.79
N LEU A 174 -11.99 -3.35 18.81
CA LEU A 174 -13.09 -3.78 19.67
C LEU A 174 -12.75 -3.63 21.17
N HIS A 175 -11.52 -3.96 21.53
CA HIS A 175 -11.06 -3.75 22.92
C HIS A 175 -11.04 -2.27 23.28
N PHE A 176 -10.52 -1.40 22.40
CA PHE A 176 -10.57 0.05 22.56
C PHE A 176 -12.01 0.57 22.73
N LEU A 177 -12.95 0.10 21.91
CA LEU A 177 -14.36 0.50 22.00
C LEU A 177 -14.98 0.09 23.36
N TYR A 178 -14.58 -1.06 23.89
CA TYR A 178 -15.02 -1.51 25.20
C TYR A 178 -14.40 -0.67 26.33
N GLU A 179 -13.11 -0.42 26.32
CA GLU A 179 -12.42 0.40 27.32
C GLU A 179 -12.92 1.85 27.37
N THR A 180 -13.28 2.40 26.21
CA THR A 180 -13.83 3.76 26.09
C THR A 180 -15.35 3.83 26.27
N GLY A 181 -16.02 2.69 26.52
CA GLY A 181 -17.45 2.63 26.81
C GLY A 181 -18.39 2.79 25.61
N TYR A 182 -17.87 2.74 24.37
CA TYR A 182 -18.70 2.74 23.16
C TYR A 182 -19.53 1.46 23.02
N ILE A 183 -19.00 0.33 23.48
CA ILE A 183 -19.71 -0.97 23.53
C ILE A 183 -19.71 -1.50 24.95
N LYS A 184 -20.81 -2.18 25.32
CA LYS A 184 -21.02 -2.69 26.69
C LYS A 184 -20.27 -3.98 27.00
N GLN A 185 -19.85 -4.71 25.98
CA GLN A 185 -19.20 -6.01 26.09
C GLN A 185 -17.94 -6.02 25.23
N ASP A 186 -16.86 -6.64 25.71
CA ASP A 186 -15.65 -6.87 24.94
C ASP A 186 -15.83 -8.05 23.97
N PHE A 187 -15.92 -7.74 22.70
CA PHE A 187 -16.01 -8.72 21.63
C PHE A 187 -14.64 -9.09 21.02
N SER A 188 -13.54 -8.61 21.56
CA SER A 188 -12.21 -8.90 21.03
C SER A 188 -11.89 -10.39 20.99
N ALA A 189 -12.37 -11.15 21.95
CA ALA A 189 -12.21 -12.59 22.02
C ALA A 189 -13.03 -13.37 20.96
N ALA A 190 -14.13 -12.76 20.46
CA ALA A 190 -14.96 -13.37 19.41
C ALA A 190 -14.32 -13.27 18.02
N VAL A 191 -13.28 -12.46 17.83
CA VAL A 191 -12.57 -12.33 16.55
C VAL A 191 -11.75 -13.59 16.27
N PRO A 192 -11.95 -14.29 15.13
CA PRO A 192 -11.22 -15.52 14.80
C PRO A 192 -9.71 -15.33 14.84
N LYS A 193 -8.98 -16.28 15.42
CA LYS A 193 -7.52 -16.34 15.35
C LYS A 193 -7.13 -17.26 14.19
N LEU A 194 -6.45 -16.70 13.18
CA LEU A 194 -5.83 -17.52 12.16
C LEU A 194 -4.44 -17.96 12.67
N CYS A 195 -4.26 -19.26 12.80
CA CYS A 195 -2.91 -19.80 12.96
C CYS A 195 -2.24 -19.79 11.58
N CYS A 196 -1.54 -18.73 11.27
CA CYS A 196 -0.58 -18.76 10.17
C CYS A 196 0.61 -19.55 10.66
N GLY A 197 0.73 -20.82 10.26
CA GLY A 197 1.90 -21.62 10.56
C GLY A 197 3.15 -20.91 10.06
N THR A 198 4.06 -20.61 10.96
CA THR A 198 5.36 -19.99 10.64
C THR A 198 6.25 -20.91 9.79
N GLY A 199 5.81 -22.16 9.54
CA GLY A 199 6.58 -23.18 8.83
C GLY A 199 6.26 -23.38 7.35
N GLU A 200 5.29 -22.65 6.77
CA GLU A 200 4.86 -22.90 5.38
C GLU A 200 5.75 -22.25 4.31
N ARG A 201 6.70 -21.39 4.68
CA ARG A 201 7.64 -20.80 3.73
C ARG A 201 9.06 -21.17 4.10
N ILE A 202 9.66 -22.05 3.30
CA ILE A 202 11.10 -22.23 3.32
C ILE A 202 11.71 -20.90 2.87
N PRO A 203 12.55 -20.25 3.71
CA PRO A 203 13.21 -19.02 3.28
C PRO A 203 14.03 -19.32 2.01
N HIS A 204 13.87 -18.51 0.97
CA HIS A 204 14.78 -18.55 -0.16
C HIS A 204 16.14 -18.03 0.30
N MET A 205 17.06 -18.96 0.53
CA MET A 205 18.44 -18.62 0.87
C MET A 205 19.29 -18.66 -0.39
N LEU A 206 20.10 -17.63 -0.57
CA LEU A 206 21.13 -17.63 -1.61
C LEU A 206 22.29 -18.53 -1.12
N SER A 207 22.88 -19.31 -2.04
CA SER A 207 24.10 -20.03 -1.73
C SER A 207 25.28 -19.06 -1.62
N THR A 208 26.37 -19.51 -0.97
CA THR A 208 27.60 -18.70 -0.87
C THR A 208 28.13 -18.29 -2.22
N GLU A 209 28.06 -19.19 -3.22
CA GLU A 209 28.47 -18.93 -4.59
C GLU A 209 27.62 -17.85 -5.25
N GLN A 210 26.28 -17.87 -5.04
CA GLN A 210 25.37 -16.85 -5.54
C GLN A 210 25.62 -15.48 -4.90
N VAL A 211 25.92 -15.43 -3.60
CA VAL A 211 26.29 -14.19 -2.91
C VAL A 211 27.62 -13.65 -3.48
N ASN A 212 28.62 -14.49 -3.67
CA ASN A 212 29.89 -14.08 -4.25
C ASN A 212 29.72 -13.56 -5.68
N MET A 213 28.97 -14.28 -6.53
CA MET A 213 28.66 -13.80 -7.88
C MET A 213 27.97 -12.43 -7.87
N LEU A 214 27.04 -12.20 -6.95
CA LEU A 214 26.38 -10.91 -6.79
C LEU A 214 27.38 -9.81 -6.39
N LEU A 215 28.25 -10.07 -5.43
CA LEU A 215 29.29 -9.13 -5.00
C LEU A 215 30.28 -8.79 -6.12
N ASP A 216 30.69 -9.81 -6.88
CA ASP A 216 31.65 -9.65 -7.99
C ASP A 216 31.02 -8.88 -9.18
N SER A 217 29.71 -8.94 -9.36
CA SER A 217 29.00 -8.19 -10.40
C SER A 217 28.93 -6.68 -10.15
N ILE A 218 29.28 -6.22 -8.96
CA ILE A 218 29.17 -4.81 -8.58
C ILE A 218 30.45 -4.04 -9.01
N ASP A 219 30.28 -3.09 -9.90
CA ASP A 219 31.36 -2.14 -10.24
C ASP A 219 31.67 -1.22 -9.07
N ARG A 220 32.80 -1.46 -8.40
CA ARG A 220 33.29 -0.65 -7.28
C ARG A 220 34.12 0.58 -7.73
N GLY A 221 34.23 0.83 -9.01
CA GLY A 221 34.92 2.00 -9.55
C GLY A 221 34.22 3.32 -9.29
N ASN A 222 32.94 3.30 -8.93
CA ASN A 222 32.12 4.47 -8.69
C ASN A 222 31.52 4.49 -7.24
N PRO A 223 31.10 5.66 -6.72
CA PRO A 223 30.57 5.78 -5.35
C PRO A 223 29.31 4.96 -5.10
N ILE A 224 28.44 4.82 -6.10
CA ILE A 224 27.19 4.05 -6.01
C ILE A 224 27.50 2.56 -5.83
N GLY A 225 28.44 2.04 -6.64
CA GLY A 225 28.86 0.65 -6.54
C GLY A 225 29.54 0.34 -5.20
N LYS A 226 30.41 1.23 -4.70
CA LYS A 226 30.99 1.08 -3.36
C LYS A 226 29.93 1.00 -2.28
N ARG A 227 28.93 1.89 -2.32
CA ARG A 227 27.80 1.87 -1.40
C ARG A 227 27.00 0.57 -1.51
N ASN A 228 26.65 0.14 -2.71
CA ASN A 228 25.86 -1.07 -2.93
C ASN A 228 26.62 -2.33 -2.45
N TYR A 229 27.93 -2.40 -2.71
CA TYR A 229 28.79 -3.46 -2.21
C TYR A 229 28.77 -3.53 -0.67
N ALA A 230 28.94 -2.38 0.00
CA ALA A 230 28.90 -2.30 1.47
C ALA A 230 27.55 -2.75 2.04
N ILE A 231 26.43 -2.34 1.42
CA ILE A 231 25.06 -2.75 1.82
C ILE A 231 24.93 -4.27 1.75
N ILE A 232 25.33 -4.89 0.64
CA ILE A 232 25.21 -6.35 0.47
C ILE A 232 26.15 -7.10 1.43
N MET A 233 27.35 -6.60 1.65
CA MET A 233 28.28 -7.17 2.62
C MET A 233 27.71 -7.15 4.06
N MET A 234 27.12 -6.02 4.46
CA MET A 234 26.49 -5.92 5.79
C MET A 234 25.31 -6.89 5.93
N ALA A 235 24.50 -7.04 4.90
CA ALA A 235 23.39 -7.99 4.89
C ALA A 235 23.89 -9.45 4.90
N ALA A 236 24.84 -9.80 4.02
CA ALA A 236 25.28 -11.17 3.83
C ALA A 236 26.22 -11.67 4.93
N CYS A 237 27.16 -10.84 5.39
CA CYS A 237 28.18 -11.25 6.36
C CYS A 237 27.81 -10.98 7.81
N LEU A 238 27.05 -9.90 8.07
CA LEU A 238 26.64 -9.51 9.43
C LEU A 238 25.17 -9.85 9.72
N GLY A 239 24.39 -10.31 8.74
CA GLY A 239 22.98 -10.64 8.92
C GLY A 239 22.12 -9.42 9.29
N MET A 240 22.56 -8.21 8.96
CA MET A 240 21.84 -6.99 9.29
C MET A 240 20.54 -6.89 8.49
N ARG A 241 19.47 -6.40 9.13
CA ARG A 241 18.22 -6.13 8.44
C ARG A 241 18.37 -4.89 7.55
N ASP A 242 17.57 -4.82 6.48
CA ASP A 242 17.51 -3.65 5.58
C ASP A 242 17.22 -2.34 6.32
N SER A 243 16.32 -2.37 7.32
CA SER A 243 16.02 -1.24 8.20
C SER A 243 17.23 -0.78 9.01
N ASP A 244 18.05 -1.70 9.48
CA ASP A 244 19.21 -1.39 10.30
C ASP A 244 20.34 -0.80 9.43
N ILE A 245 20.53 -1.36 8.23
CA ILE A 245 21.49 -0.86 7.25
C ILE A 245 21.10 0.56 6.78
N THR A 246 19.82 0.81 6.49
CA THR A 246 19.35 2.12 6.00
C THR A 246 19.39 3.21 7.06
N ASN A 247 19.30 2.84 8.34
CA ASN A 247 19.38 3.76 9.47
C ASN A 247 20.77 3.82 10.11
N LEU A 248 21.77 3.14 9.53
CA LEU A 248 23.14 3.14 10.06
C LEU A 248 23.74 4.56 10.00
N ARG A 249 24.31 4.99 11.10
CA ARG A 249 25.00 6.27 11.24
C ARG A 249 26.44 6.04 11.67
N PHE A 250 27.31 7.02 11.41
CA PHE A 250 28.71 6.97 11.83
C PHE A 250 28.88 6.79 13.36
N GLU A 251 27.91 7.25 14.13
CA GLU A 251 27.89 7.07 15.60
C GLU A 251 27.65 5.62 16.03
N ASN A 252 27.22 4.75 15.10
CA ASN A 252 26.93 3.33 15.36
C ASN A 252 28.08 2.41 14.92
N ILE A 253 29.17 2.95 14.39
CA ILE A 253 30.38 2.28 13.95
C ILE A 253 31.55 2.65 14.87
#